data_d521fc16b653e98ce63fb77c3d60093e
#
_entry.id   d521fc16b653e98ce63fb77c3d60093e
#
_cell.length_a   1.000
_cell.length_b   1.000
_cell.length_c   1.000
_cell.angle_alpha   90.00
_cell.angle_beta   90.00
_cell.angle_gamma   90.00
#
_symmetry.space_group_name_H-M   'P 1'
#
loop_
_entity.id
_entity.type
_entity.pdbx_description
1 polymer ?
#
loop_
_entity_poly.entity_id
_entity_poly.type
_entity_poly.pdbx_seq_one_letter_code
_entity_poly.pdbx_strand_id
1 'polypeptide(L)'
;SKDYVFDIEKFTSFEGDTGPYILYTMVRIKSILNKYELEGKSAKEALLNAAGSDTEKTLMLQLTRFADSIESASRELMPNRICAYIYELSNDFNSFYHETKILTEPDLNRKEGYIALLNITLKVLETGIDLLGFTAPDKM
;
A
#
# COMPACT_ATOMS: atom_id res chain seq x y z
N SER A 1 19.78 1.16 -21.02
CA SER A 1 18.91 1.21 -19.85
C SER A 1 19.58 1.98 -18.74
N LYS A 2 18.83 2.76 -18.05
CA LYS A 2 19.36 3.47 -16.91
C LYS A 2 19.21 2.62 -15.68
N ASP A 3 20.32 2.44 -14.98
CA ASP A 3 20.28 1.86 -13.68
C ASP A 3 19.75 2.91 -12.70
N TYR A 4 18.58 2.66 -12.15
CA TYR A 4 18.06 3.51 -11.11
C TYR A 4 18.72 3.13 -9.81
N VAL A 5 19.54 4.02 -9.29
CA VAL A 5 20.01 3.88 -7.92
C VAL A 5 18.96 4.53 -7.04
N PHE A 6 18.55 3.83 -6.00
CA PHE A 6 17.60 4.38 -5.06
C PHE A 6 18.21 5.62 -4.39
N ASP A 7 17.64 6.75 -4.66
CA ASP A 7 18.04 8.02 -4.06
C ASP A 7 16.93 8.46 -3.11
N ILE A 8 17.10 8.15 -1.85
CA ILE A 8 16.10 8.46 -0.84
C ILE A 8 15.92 9.98 -0.69
N GLU A 9 16.99 10.75 -0.80
CA GLU A 9 16.89 12.19 -0.71
C GLU A 9 16.05 12.77 -1.84
N LYS A 10 16.30 12.30 -3.05
CA LYS A 10 15.56 12.74 -4.23
C LYS A 10 14.10 12.34 -4.11
N PHE A 11 13.81 11.12 -3.68
CA PHE A 11 12.44 10.66 -3.50
C PHE A 11 11.72 11.42 -2.40
N THR A 12 12.39 11.66 -1.25
CA THR A 12 11.79 12.38 -0.13
C THR A 12 11.63 13.87 -0.42
N SER A 13 12.46 14.42 -1.31
CA SER A 13 12.32 15.82 -1.72
C SER A 13 11.32 16.00 -2.86
N PHE A 14 10.93 14.92 -3.52
CA PHE A 14 9.97 14.95 -4.62
C PHE A 14 8.59 15.28 -4.06
N GLU A 15 8.03 16.41 -4.46
CA GLU A 15 6.73 16.89 -3.97
C GLU A 15 6.64 16.96 -2.44
N GLY A 16 7.70 17.38 -1.78
CA GLY A 16 7.70 17.61 -0.34
C GLY A 16 7.60 16.33 0.47
N ASP A 17 6.50 16.18 1.23
CA ASP A 17 6.32 15.07 2.17
C ASP A 17 5.71 13.81 1.54
N THR A 18 5.47 13.80 0.24
CA THR A 18 4.82 12.67 -0.45
C THR A 18 5.60 11.37 -0.30
N GLY A 19 6.91 11.41 -0.56
CA GLY A 19 7.77 10.24 -0.44
C GLY A 19 7.77 9.62 0.96
N PRO A 20 8.10 10.41 1.99
CA PRO A 20 8.07 9.93 3.36
C PRO A 20 6.71 9.37 3.78
N TYR A 21 5.63 10.00 3.35
CA TYR A 21 4.28 9.56 3.67
C TYR A 21 3.99 8.16 3.13
N ILE A 22 4.37 7.90 1.87
CA ILE A 22 4.19 6.59 1.24
C ILE A 22 5.00 5.53 1.97
N LEU A 23 6.28 5.81 2.25
CA LEU A 23 7.16 4.88 2.94
C LEU A 23 6.65 4.58 4.36
N TYR A 24 6.19 5.60 5.06
CA TYR A 24 5.63 5.44 6.40
C TYR A 24 4.39 4.54 6.35
N THR A 25 3.54 4.73 5.36
CA THR A 25 2.35 3.90 5.16
C THR A 25 2.73 2.43 4.97
N MET A 26 3.75 2.16 4.17
CA MET A 26 4.22 0.79 3.92
C MET A 26 4.76 0.15 5.20
N VAL A 27 5.53 0.89 6.00
CA VAL A 27 6.04 0.40 7.27
C VAL A 27 4.89 0.08 8.23
N ARG A 28 3.87 0.93 8.26
CA ARG A 28 2.67 0.69 9.06
C ARG A 28 1.98 -0.62 8.66
N ILE A 29 1.80 -0.84 7.37
CA ILE A 29 1.18 -2.08 6.87
C ILE A 29 2.00 -3.30 7.28
N LYS A 30 3.31 -3.25 7.08
CA LYS A 30 4.22 -4.34 7.45
C LYS A 30 4.13 -4.66 8.93
N SER A 31 4.04 -3.63 9.77
CA SER A 31 3.91 -3.81 11.21
C SER A 31 2.62 -4.54 11.58
N ILE A 32 1.50 -4.17 10.97
CA ILE A 32 0.22 -4.83 11.21
C ILE A 32 0.27 -6.29 10.78
N LEU A 33 0.81 -6.57 9.59
CA LEU A 33 0.94 -7.93 9.08
C LEU A 33 1.81 -8.79 9.99
N ASN A 34 2.91 -8.24 10.49
CA ASN A 34 3.79 -8.96 11.43
C ASN A 34 3.04 -9.30 12.72
N LYS A 35 2.29 -8.36 13.27
CA LYS A 35 1.52 -8.59 14.49
C LYS A 35 0.46 -9.67 14.29
N TYR A 36 -0.18 -9.68 13.13
CA TYR A 36 -1.16 -10.71 12.80
C TYR A 36 -0.50 -12.09 12.75
N GLU A 37 0.68 -12.19 12.14
CA GLU A 37 1.40 -13.47 12.07
C GLU A 37 1.89 -13.94 13.43
N LEU A 38 2.21 -13.03 14.33
CA LEU A 38 2.56 -13.39 15.72
C LEU A 38 1.38 -14.01 16.47
N GLU A 39 0.15 -13.82 15.99
CA GLU A 39 -1.03 -14.50 16.55
C GLU A 39 -1.14 -15.96 16.08
N GLY A 40 -0.19 -16.44 15.28
CA GLY A 40 -0.16 -17.82 14.79
C GLY A 40 -0.88 -18.03 13.47
N LYS A 41 -1.20 -16.96 12.74
CA LYS A 41 -1.94 -17.03 11.48
C LYS A 41 -1.05 -16.59 10.32
N SER A 42 -1.35 -17.13 9.13
CA SER A 42 -0.59 -16.76 7.93
C SER A 42 -1.30 -15.61 7.21
N ALA A 43 -0.61 -14.46 7.11
CA ALA A 43 -1.12 -13.32 6.36
C ALA A 43 -1.26 -13.63 4.87
N LYS A 44 -0.34 -14.43 4.32
CA LYS A 44 -0.35 -14.79 2.90
C LYS A 44 -1.58 -15.59 2.48
N GLU A 45 -2.16 -16.34 3.41
CA GLU A 45 -3.32 -17.20 3.13
C GLU A 45 -4.65 -16.47 3.38
N ALA A 46 -4.61 -15.22 3.84
CA ALA A 46 -5.82 -14.47 4.13
C ALA A 46 -6.63 -14.22 2.86
N LEU A 47 -7.95 -14.42 2.96
CA LEU A 47 -8.87 -14.26 1.84
C LEU A 47 -9.66 -12.97 1.98
N LEU A 48 -9.85 -12.28 0.86
CA LEU A 48 -10.68 -11.08 0.81
C LEU A 48 -12.12 -11.38 1.19
N ASN A 49 -12.75 -10.41 1.84
CA ASN A 49 -14.16 -10.44 2.16
C ASN A 49 -14.84 -9.24 1.52
N ALA A 50 -16.16 -9.22 1.50
CA ALA A 50 -16.90 -8.06 0.98
C ALA A 50 -16.63 -6.84 1.86
N ALA A 51 -16.58 -5.66 1.23
CA ALA A 51 -16.36 -4.42 1.95
C ALA A 51 -17.48 -4.14 2.94
N GLY A 52 -17.13 -3.85 4.19
CA GLY A 52 -18.09 -3.57 5.26
C GLY A 52 -18.21 -2.08 5.60
N SER A 53 -17.38 -1.23 4.99
CA SER A 53 -17.42 0.21 5.25
C SER A 53 -17.07 0.97 3.98
N ASP A 54 -17.35 2.29 3.99
CA ASP A 54 -17.07 3.15 2.84
C ASP A 54 -15.57 3.29 2.60
N THR A 55 -14.78 3.38 3.65
CA THR A 55 -13.31 3.48 3.50
C THR A 55 -12.70 2.19 2.97
N GLU A 56 -13.21 1.05 3.38
CA GLU A 56 -12.80 -0.25 2.85
C GLU A 56 -13.14 -0.35 1.37
N LYS A 57 -14.36 0.05 1.01
CA LYS A 57 -14.81 0.06 -0.38
C LYS A 57 -13.97 0.99 -1.24
N THR A 58 -13.70 2.19 -0.76
CA THR A 58 -12.86 3.17 -1.47
C THR A 58 -11.47 2.61 -1.73
N LEU A 59 -10.87 1.97 -0.71
CA LEU A 59 -9.56 1.35 -0.85
C LEU A 59 -9.59 0.23 -1.89
N MET A 60 -10.59 -0.64 -1.85
CA MET A 60 -10.74 -1.72 -2.84
C MET A 60 -10.87 -1.18 -4.26
N LEU A 61 -11.68 -0.12 -4.45
CA LEU A 61 -11.82 0.51 -5.77
C LEU A 61 -10.53 1.11 -6.26
N GLN A 62 -9.75 1.74 -5.37
CA GLN A 62 -8.46 2.29 -5.73
C GLN A 62 -7.50 1.20 -6.18
N LEU A 63 -7.53 0.05 -5.53
CA LEU A 63 -6.69 -1.09 -5.92
C LEU A 63 -7.06 -1.63 -7.29
N THR A 64 -8.35 -1.62 -7.65
CA THR A 64 -8.77 -2.10 -8.98
C THR A 64 -8.27 -1.21 -10.12
N ARG A 65 -7.90 0.04 -9.83
CA ARG A 65 -7.38 0.99 -10.82
C ARG A 65 -5.88 0.83 -11.07
N PHE A 66 -5.24 -0.06 -10.34
CA PHE A 66 -3.79 -0.21 -10.38
C PHE A 66 -3.27 -0.49 -11.79
N ALA A 67 -3.82 -1.51 -12.46
CA ALA A 67 -3.35 -1.92 -13.77
C ALA A 67 -3.41 -0.77 -14.79
N ASP A 68 -4.54 -0.05 -14.81
CA ASP A 68 -4.73 1.07 -15.74
C ASP A 68 -3.74 2.20 -15.44
N SER A 69 -3.55 2.52 -14.18
CA SER A 69 -2.65 3.61 -13.77
C SER A 69 -1.20 3.32 -14.13
N ILE A 70 -0.75 2.09 -13.89
CA ILE A 70 0.63 1.69 -14.16
C ILE A 70 0.86 1.57 -15.68
N GLU A 71 -0.07 0.97 -16.41
CA GLU A 71 0.04 0.84 -17.85
C GLU A 71 0.13 2.20 -18.53
N SER A 72 -0.75 3.13 -18.15
CA SER A 72 -0.76 4.48 -18.69
C SER A 72 0.55 5.21 -18.39
N ALA A 73 1.03 5.14 -17.16
CA ALA A 73 2.26 5.81 -16.75
C ALA A 73 3.48 5.24 -17.47
N SER A 74 3.56 3.91 -17.63
CA SER A 74 4.67 3.26 -18.32
C SER A 74 4.69 3.60 -19.81
N ARG A 75 3.53 3.63 -20.45
CA ARG A 75 3.40 3.95 -21.87
C ARG A 75 3.84 5.38 -22.15
N GLU A 76 3.50 6.29 -21.27
CA GLU A 76 3.81 7.71 -21.42
C GLU A 76 5.14 8.11 -20.80
N LEU A 77 5.83 7.18 -20.14
CA LEU A 77 7.08 7.45 -19.42
C LEU A 77 6.91 8.57 -18.39
N MET A 78 5.81 8.52 -17.63
CA MET A 78 5.48 9.54 -16.64
C MET A 78 5.56 8.99 -15.20
N PRO A 79 6.77 8.96 -14.60
CA PRO A 79 6.93 8.45 -13.23
C PRO A 79 6.10 9.21 -12.20
N ASN A 80 5.82 10.48 -12.43
CA ASN A 80 5.01 11.29 -11.52
C ASN A 80 3.57 10.79 -11.42
N ARG A 81 3.05 10.13 -12.45
CA ARG A 81 1.72 9.51 -12.36
C ARG A 81 1.72 8.30 -11.44
N ILE A 82 2.80 7.51 -11.48
CA ILE A 82 2.96 6.38 -10.58
C ILE A 82 3.03 6.91 -9.14
N CYS A 83 3.84 7.94 -8.92
CA CYS A 83 3.97 8.55 -7.60
C CYS A 83 2.64 9.09 -7.08
N ALA A 84 1.88 9.78 -7.93
CA ALA A 84 0.57 10.31 -7.57
C ALA A 84 -0.41 9.19 -7.20
N TYR A 85 -0.41 8.09 -7.97
CA TYR A 85 -1.29 6.97 -7.70
C TYR A 85 -0.99 6.32 -6.34
N ILE A 86 0.30 6.02 -6.07
CA ILE A 86 0.66 5.37 -4.80
C ILE A 86 0.48 6.31 -3.61
N TYR A 87 0.56 7.61 -3.84
CA TYR A 87 0.23 8.59 -2.81
C TYR A 87 -1.28 8.55 -2.49
N GLU A 88 -2.14 8.56 -3.50
CA GLU A 88 -3.58 8.46 -3.30
C GLU A 88 -3.97 7.13 -2.64
N LEU A 89 -3.33 6.04 -3.08
CA LEU A 89 -3.55 4.73 -2.47
C LEU A 89 -3.17 4.75 -0.99
N SER A 90 -2.06 5.40 -0.65
CA SER A 90 -1.63 5.56 0.74
C SER A 90 -2.65 6.36 1.55
N ASN A 91 -3.22 7.41 0.97
CA ASN A 91 -4.28 8.19 1.61
C ASN A 91 -5.51 7.33 1.88
N ASP A 92 -5.95 6.58 0.89
CA ASP A 92 -7.13 5.72 1.04
C ASP A 92 -6.90 4.63 2.07
N PHE A 93 -5.70 4.07 2.10
CA PHE A 93 -5.35 3.10 3.13
C PHE A 93 -5.38 3.74 4.52
N ASN A 94 -4.79 4.90 4.69
CA ASN A 94 -4.74 5.54 6.00
C ASN A 94 -6.12 5.98 6.49
N SER A 95 -7.02 6.36 5.61
CA SER A 95 -8.42 6.62 5.96
C SER A 95 -9.09 5.36 6.49
N PHE A 96 -8.90 4.24 5.80
CA PHE A 96 -9.38 2.94 6.24
C PHE A 96 -8.79 2.56 7.60
N TYR A 97 -7.48 2.73 7.74
CA TYR A 97 -6.77 2.40 8.98
C TYR A 97 -7.30 3.20 10.17
N HIS A 98 -7.53 4.49 10.00
CA HIS A 98 -7.99 5.34 11.09
C HIS A 98 -9.42 5.02 11.54
N GLU A 99 -10.25 4.51 10.65
CA GLU A 99 -11.64 4.18 10.95
C GLU A 99 -11.84 2.72 11.35
N THR A 100 -10.80 1.89 11.28
CA THR A 100 -10.95 0.44 11.43
C THR A 100 -9.99 -0.10 12.48
N LYS A 101 -10.51 -0.81 13.46
CA LYS A 101 -9.69 -1.54 14.44
C LYS A 101 -9.38 -2.91 13.86
N ILE A 102 -8.30 -2.97 13.07
CA ILE A 102 -7.99 -4.15 12.26
C ILE A 102 -7.71 -5.39 13.12
N LEU A 103 -6.72 -5.29 14.00
CA LEU A 103 -6.25 -6.44 14.77
C LEU A 103 -7.18 -6.85 15.90
N THR A 104 -8.08 -5.98 16.32
CA THR A 104 -9.03 -6.25 17.39
C THR A 104 -10.43 -6.53 16.87
N GLU A 105 -10.60 -6.69 15.56
CA GLU A 105 -11.88 -7.07 14.96
C GLU A 105 -12.31 -8.44 15.50
N PRO A 106 -13.47 -8.55 16.16
CA PRO A 106 -13.90 -9.82 16.72
C PRO A 106 -14.43 -10.83 15.69
N ASP A 107 -14.93 -10.37 14.54
CA ASP A 107 -15.35 -11.23 13.46
C ASP A 107 -14.12 -11.71 12.70
N LEU A 108 -13.79 -13.00 12.83
CA LEU A 108 -12.56 -13.56 12.26
C LEU A 108 -12.53 -13.50 10.73
N ASN A 109 -13.69 -13.67 10.09
CA ASN A 109 -13.76 -13.59 8.63
C ASN A 109 -13.50 -12.14 8.16
N ARG A 110 -14.07 -11.19 8.87
CA ARG A 110 -13.87 -9.78 8.55
C ARG A 110 -12.42 -9.37 8.80
N LYS A 111 -11.85 -9.82 9.91
CA LYS A 111 -10.43 -9.56 10.23
C LYS A 111 -9.52 -10.11 9.14
N GLU A 112 -9.76 -11.36 8.72
CA GLU A 112 -9.01 -11.99 7.63
C GLU A 112 -9.12 -11.18 6.35
N GLY A 113 -10.30 -10.68 6.02
CA GLY A 113 -10.54 -9.82 4.88
C GLY A 113 -9.70 -8.54 4.93
N TYR A 114 -9.58 -7.92 6.10
CA TYR A 114 -8.72 -6.76 6.30
C TYR A 114 -7.25 -7.10 6.02
N ILE A 115 -6.79 -8.24 6.52
CA ILE A 115 -5.40 -8.67 6.32
C ILE A 115 -5.12 -8.93 4.84
N ALA A 116 -6.05 -9.57 4.13
CA ALA A 116 -5.92 -9.77 2.69
C ALA A 116 -5.82 -8.43 1.95
N LEU A 117 -6.63 -7.46 2.36
CA LEU A 117 -6.60 -6.13 1.78
C LEU A 117 -5.26 -5.42 2.03
N LEU A 118 -4.69 -5.58 3.22
CA LEU A 118 -3.37 -5.06 3.56
C LEU A 118 -2.28 -5.68 2.69
N ASN A 119 -2.32 -6.99 2.48
CA ASN A 119 -1.37 -7.67 1.62
C ASN A 119 -1.38 -7.12 0.20
N ILE A 120 -2.57 -6.94 -0.36
CA ILE A 120 -2.72 -6.41 -1.72
C ILE A 120 -2.22 -4.97 -1.79
N THR A 121 -2.60 -4.15 -0.81
CA THR A 121 -2.17 -2.75 -0.75
C THR A 121 -0.65 -2.64 -0.68
N LEU A 122 -0.02 -3.42 0.18
CA LEU A 122 1.43 -3.41 0.32
C LEU A 122 2.10 -3.82 -1.00
N LYS A 123 1.61 -4.89 -1.63
CA LYS A 123 2.18 -5.36 -2.88
C LYS A 123 2.09 -4.31 -3.99
N VAL A 124 0.98 -3.60 -4.06
CA VAL A 124 0.81 -2.52 -5.05
C VAL A 124 1.75 -1.36 -4.75
N LEU A 125 1.87 -0.97 -3.49
CA LEU A 125 2.81 0.10 -3.11
C LEU A 125 4.25 -0.29 -3.41
N GLU A 126 4.64 -1.52 -3.09
CA GLU A 126 5.99 -2.02 -3.39
C GLU A 126 6.26 -2.04 -4.89
N THR A 127 5.28 -2.48 -5.67
CA THR A 127 5.41 -2.49 -7.13
C THR A 127 5.59 -1.08 -7.68
N GLY A 128 4.81 -0.12 -7.18
CA GLY A 128 4.94 1.28 -7.59
C GLY A 128 6.31 1.86 -7.26
N ILE A 129 6.81 1.61 -6.06
CA ILE A 129 8.14 2.04 -5.63
C ILE A 129 9.22 1.40 -6.50
N ASP A 130 9.07 0.11 -6.79
CA ASP A 130 10.02 -0.63 -7.62
C ASP A 130 10.07 -0.07 -9.04
N LEU A 131 8.91 0.24 -9.62
CA LEU A 131 8.82 0.87 -10.94
C LEU A 131 9.49 2.24 -10.98
N LEU A 132 9.52 2.95 -9.88
CA LEU A 132 10.23 4.23 -9.76
C LEU A 132 11.73 4.04 -9.54
N GLY A 133 12.20 2.79 -9.40
CA GLY A 133 13.60 2.49 -9.16
C GLY A 133 14.01 2.59 -7.70
N PHE A 134 13.06 2.56 -6.78
CA PHE A 134 13.31 2.66 -5.34
C PHE A 134 13.08 1.32 -4.64
N THR A 135 13.63 1.20 -3.44
CA THR A 135 13.39 0.07 -2.56
C THR A 135 12.89 0.58 -1.22
N ALA A 136 11.75 0.06 -0.79
CA ALA A 136 11.16 0.49 0.47
C ALA A 136 11.92 -0.14 1.65
N PRO A 137 12.17 0.62 2.73
CA PRO A 137 12.78 0.07 3.94
C PRO A 137 11.79 -0.76 4.74
N ASP A 138 12.28 -1.67 5.57
CA ASP A 138 11.45 -2.42 6.51
C ASP A 138 11.10 -1.58 7.74
N LYS A 139 11.98 -0.66 8.09
CA LYS A 139 11.81 0.25 9.23
C LYS A 139 12.24 1.65 8.85
N MET A 140 11.64 2.60 9.46
CA MET A 140 12.04 3.99 9.33
C MET A 140 12.57 4.55 10.64
#